data_e1116b1e41efe3b378dc81d508591e02
#
_entry.id   e1116b1e41efe3b378dc81d508591e02
#
_cell.length_a   1.000
_cell.length_b   1.000
_cell.length_c   1.000
_cell.angle_alpha   90.00
_cell.angle_beta   90.00
_cell.angle_gamma   90.00
#
_symmetry.space_group_name_H-M   'P 1'
#
loop_
_entity.id
_entity.type
_entity.pdbx_description
1 polymer ?
#
loop_
_entity_poly.entity_id
_entity_poly.type
_entity_poly.pdbx_seq_one_letter_code
_entity_poly.pdbx_strand_id
1 'polypeptide(L)'
;FQACASEKPNIILVLLDDVSPDMFSCYAPYTPKGAEHAGNTPNIDKLASEGVMFKTCYAAAMCAPTRVELVTGRYANATGVYQNGMWSKERSAYFLEDFPSIGKLLKDAGYATAIAGKWHEGAIRPYEEQGGFDEYCIWSGLSLMEKCDNFKGWSGGMENETTISRYWNPGLIKNGKVLYTKEDDFGPEICNRFLIDFMERSVKKGQPFFAYWPCVAPHGTRQGITTNPFRGKVGEMGKSNPEESAARFKSLNEYIDFLIGRMSAKLEELGVEDNTLFIITSDNGTAVTAKTRGVERGCHVVNVISGYNVKKRGATEELTDFTDIAPTLVEIAGATPPEGYQFDGVSLVPFISGDKDTHREWIYGYISTSQVIRTKEYLIEVLNPMLGLPEGRFCYTGENRFREGYIRAEGLPEHEEARQKLLKIAEQFPPVTTAHPFWDTRRGEAFYKDYTSEASRLKHLHNHKDWIYYNED
;
A
#
# COMPACT_ATOMS: atom_id res chain seq x y z
N PHE A 1 -36.23 -6.75 9.57
CA PHE A 1 -35.45 -7.97 9.23
C PHE A 1 -34.18 -7.92 10.03
N GLN A 2 -34.10 -8.73 11.10
CA GLN A 2 -32.86 -8.96 11.79
C GLN A 2 -32.04 -9.87 10.88
N ALA A 3 -31.06 -9.32 10.16
CA ALA A 3 -30.09 -10.13 9.44
C ALA A 3 -29.37 -11.01 10.47
N CYS A 4 -29.34 -12.32 10.24
CA CYS A 4 -28.56 -13.22 11.07
C CYS A 4 -27.10 -12.82 10.83
N ALA A 5 -26.46 -12.17 11.81
CA ALA A 5 -25.06 -11.79 11.71
C ALA A 5 -24.25 -13.07 11.49
N SER A 6 -23.32 -13.05 10.55
CA SER A 6 -22.35 -14.11 10.35
C SER A 6 -21.56 -14.31 11.65
N GLU A 7 -21.22 -15.54 12.01
CA GLU A 7 -20.32 -15.81 13.14
C GLU A 7 -18.90 -15.25 12.90
N LYS A 8 -18.53 -15.06 11.63
CA LYS A 8 -17.25 -14.47 11.22
C LYS A 8 -17.41 -12.97 10.96
N PRO A 9 -16.42 -12.14 11.34
CA PRO A 9 -16.48 -10.70 11.06
C PRO A 9 -16.33 -10.39 9.57
N ASN A 10 -16.85 -9.25 9.16
CA ASN A 10 -16.56 -8.68 7.85
C ASN A 10 -15.18 -8.01 7.86
N ILE A 11 -14.62 -7.84 6.69
CA ILE A 11 -13.31 -7.20 6.53
C ILE A 11 -13.37 -6.17 5.42
N ILE A 12 -12.93 -4.95 5.72
CA ILE A 12 -12.66 -3.89 4.74
C ILE A 12 -11.18 -3.56 4.80
N LEU A 13 -10.52 -3.61 3.65
CA LEU A 13 -9.14 -3.22 3.46
C LEU A 13 -9.06 -2.12 2.41
N VAL A 14 -8.66 -0.92 2.83
CA VAL A 14 -8.41 0.22 1.96
C VAL A 14 -6.90 0.40 1.80
N LEU A 15 -6.43 0.32 0.56
CA LEU A 15 -5.03 0.57 0.19
C LEU A 15 -4.96 1.80 -0.71
N LEU A 16 -4.42 2.89 -0.20
CA LEU A 16 -4.23 4.13 -0.93
C LEU A 16 -2.92 4.11 -1.75
N ASP A 17 -2.82 4.92 -2.77
CA ASP A 17 -1.68 4.95 -3.70
C ASP A 17 -0.88 6.26 -3.55
N ASP A 18 0.39 6.16 -3.16
CA ASP A 18 1.31 7.30 -2.95
C ASP A 18 0.96 8.22 -1.75
N VAL A 19 0.64 7.67 -0.59
CA VAL A 19 0.29 8.45 0.61
C VAL A 19 1.30 8.24 1.74
N SER A 20 1.91 9.32 2.19
CA SER A 20 2.72 9.36 3.42
C SER A 20 1.86 9.74 4.64
N PRO A 21 2.28 9.41 5.86
CA PRO A 21 1.52 9.75 7.08
C PRO A 21 1.20 11.24 7.22
N ASP A 22 2.11 12.13 6.82
CA ASP A 22 1.94 13.58 6.86
C ASP A 22 0.81 14.15 5.97
N MET A 23 0.10 13.27 5.26
CA MET A 23 -1.04 13.63 4.40
C MET A 23 -2.41 13.53 5.08
N PHE A 24 -2.48 12.99 6.30
CA PHE A 24 -3.72 12.85 7.07
C PHE A 24 -3.68 13.60 8.39
N SER A 25 -4.82 14.20 8.76
CA SER A 25 -4.95 15.02 9.96
C SER A 25 -4.68 14.27 11.26
N CYS A 26 -5.00 12.99 11.37
CA CYS A 26 -4.70 12.19 12.55
C CYS A 26 -3.20 12.00 12.81
N TYR A 27 -2.36 12.06 11.78
CA TYR A 27 -0.90 12.01 11.93
C TYR A 27 -0.26 13.38 12.17
N ALA A 28 -0.97 14.48 11.91
CA ALA A 28 -0.43 15.84 12.00
C ALA A 28 0.25 16.16 13.34
N PRO A 29 -0.24 15.71 14.52
CA PRO A 29 0.43 15.95 15.80
C PRO A 29 1.82 15.33 15.93
N TYR A 30 2.11 14.34 15.09
CA TYR A 30 3.33 13.52 15.17
C TYR A 30 4.30 13.81 14.02
N THR A 31 3.90 14.63 13.05
CA THR A 31 4.74 14.96 11.89
C THR A 31 5.40 16.32 12.07
N PRO A 32 6.63 16.52 11.56
CA PRO A 32 7.41 17.74 11.78
C PRO A 32 6.73 19.02 11.33
N LYS A 33 6.00 18.95 10.22
CA LYS A 33 5.27 20.10 9.64
C LYS A 33 3.79 20.14 10.03
N GLY A 34 3.39 19.23 10.92
CA GLY A 34 2.02 19.16 11.40
C GLY A 34 1.01 19.09 10.25
N ALA A 35 -0.07 19.88 10.37
CA ALA A 35 -1.17 19.89 9.41
C ALA A 35 -0.89 20.66 8.12
N GLU A 36 0.31 21.18 7.87
CA GLU A 36 0.57 22.04 6.70
C GLU A 36 0.24 21.33 5.37
N HIS A 37 0.56 20.03 5.28
CA HIS A 37 0.29 19.21 4.11
C HIS A 37 -0.91 18.27 4.25
N ALA A 38 -1.44 18.12 5.46
CA ALA A 38 -2.58 17.26 5.72
C ALA A 38 -3.86 17.81 5.11
N GLY A 39 -4.65 16.93 4.49
CA GLY A 39 -6.05 17.20 4.19
C GLY A 39 -6.89 17.20 5.47
N ASN A 40 -8.09 17.80 5.42
CA ASN A 40 -9.09 17.61 6.46
C ASN A 40 -9.74 16.23 6.27
N THR A 41 -9.40 15.28 7.16
CA THR A 41 -9.78 13.87 7.01
C THR A 41 -10.56 13.35 8.23
N PRO A 42 -11.73 13.94 8.55
CA PRO A 42 -12.46 13.67 9.78
C PRO A 42 -12.97 12.23 9.90
N ASN A 43 -13.25 11.55 8.79
CA ASN A 43 -13.72 10.15 8.82
C ASN A 43 -12.57 9.19 9.16
N ILE A 44 -11.39 9.41 8.59
CA ILE A 44 -10.18 8.66 8.93
C ILE A 44 -9.76 8.97 10.38
N ASP A 45 -9.85 10.24 10.83
CA ASP A 45 -9.55 10.65 12.19
C ASP A 45 -10.49 9.95 13.20
N LYS A 46 -11.79 9.83 12.88
CA LYS A 46 -12.75 9.07 13.69
C LYS A 46 -12.29 7.61 13.83
N LEU A 47 -12.01 6.93 12.71
CA LEU A 47 -11.56 5.54 12.71
C LEU A 47 -10.23 5.38 13.48
N ALA A 48 -9.30 6.32 13.38
CA ALA A 48 -8.04 6.32 14.13
C ALA A 48 -8.25 6.51 15.64
N SER A 49 -9.21 7.31 16.05
CA SER A 49 -9.54 7.54 17.47
C SER A 49 -10.33 6.38 18.10
N GLU A 50 -11.20 5.74 17.33
CA GLU A 50 -11.99 4.58 17.72
C GLU A 50 -11.23 3.25 17.58
N GLY A 51 -10.06 3.28 16.96
CA GLY A 51 -9.18 2.15 16.72
C GLY A 51 -7.75 2.42 17.16
N VAL A 52 -6.80 1.75 16.52
CA VAL A 52 -5.36 1.95 16.71
C VAL A 52 -4.73 2.54 15.45
N MET A 53 -3.90 3.55 15.62
CA MET A 53 -3.09 4.18 14.58
C MET A 53 -1.61 3.92 14.86
N PHE A 54 -0.95 3.22 13.96
CA PHE A 54 0.49 2.98 14.05
C PHE A 54 1.25 4.19 13.52
N LYS A 55 2.08 4.81 14.38
CA LYS A 55 2.93 5.93 13.95
C LYS A 55 3.99 5.49 12.94
N THR A 56 4.35 4.21 12.97
CA THR A 56 5.36 3.66 12.06
C THR A 56 4.89 2.33 11.47
N CYS A 57 4.60 2.37 10.16
CA CYS A 57 4.31 1.20 9.35
C CYS A 57 5.19 1.23 8.10
N TYR A 58 5.80 0.11 7.74
CA TYR A 58 6.62 0.00 6.54
C TYR A 58 5.97 -0.83 5.45
N ALA A 59 6.11 -0.35 4.22
CA ALA A 59 5.81 -1.04 2.99
C ALA A 59 7.08 -1.09 2.11
N ALA A 60 7.07 -1.83 1.03
CA ALA A 60 8.11 -1.70 0.02
C ALA A 60 7.92 -0.37 -0.75
N ALA A 61 8.86 0.51 -0.77
CA ALA A 61 8.77 1.89 -1.29
C ALA A 61 8.26 2.04 -2.76
N MET A 62 7.41 1.11 -3.24
CA MET A 62 6.85 1.06 -4.59
C MET A 62 5.59 0.19 -4.67
N CYS A 63 4.64 0.58 -5.54
CA CYS A 63 3.31 -0.01 -5.64
C CYS A 63 3.30 -1.54 -5.77
N ALA A 64 3.95 -2.13 -6.81
CA ALA A 64 3.81 -3.56 -7.07
C ALA A 64 4.45 -4.44 -5.98
N PRO A 65 5.69 -4.22 -5.54
CA PRO A 65 6.26 -4.98 -4.42
C PRO A 65 5.37 -4.95 -3.18
N THR A 66 4.92 -3.78 -2.77
CA THR A 66 4.05 -3.62 -1.60
C THR A 66 2.73 -4.38 -1.74
N ARG A 67 2.09 -4.30 -2.92
CA ARG A 67 0.80 -4.99 -3.14
C ARG A 67 0.97 -6.49 -3.08
N VAL A 68 2.10 -6.98 -3.54
CA VAL A 68 2.50 -8.38 -3.44
C VAL A 68 2.77 -8.78 -1.99
N GLU A 69 3.50 -7.98 -1.23
CA GLU A 69 3.70 -8.20 0.21
C GLU A 69 2.36 -8.26 0.96
N LEU A 70 1.44 -7.34 0.63
CA LEU A 70 0.11 -7.28 1.22
C LEU A 70 -0.68 -8.56 1.03
N VAL A 71 -0.74 -9.07 -0.20
CA VAL A 71 -1.60 -10.22 -0.52
C VAL A 71 -0.99 -11.55 -0.16
N THR A 72 0.34 -11.62 0.01
CA THR A 72 1.06 -12.86 0.33
C THR A 72 1.58 -12.93 1.76
N GLY A 73 1.78 -11.78 2.42
CA GLY A 73 2.47 -11.73 3.70
C GLY A 73 3.95 -12.09 3.62
N ARG A 74 4.57 -11.92 2.43
CA ARG A 74 5.97 -12.26 2.17
C ARG A 74 6.72 -11.06 1.60
N TYR A 75 7.94 -10.84 2.09
CA TYR A 75 8.81 -9.80 1.56
C TYR A 75 9.19 -10.00 0.10
N ALA A 76 9.51 -8.92 -0.57
CA ALA A 76 9.94 -8.92 -1.97
C ALA A 76 11.14 -9.82 -2.25
N ASN A 77 12.02 -10.02 -1.27
CA ASN A 77 13.14 -10.96 -1.33
C ASN A 77 12.68 -12.41 -1.57
N ALA A 78 11.56 -12.81 -0.95
CA ALA A 78 11.00 -14.15 -1.10
C ALA A 78 10.18 -14.26 -2.39
N THR A 79 9.41 -13.24 -2.74
CA THR A 79 8.50 -13.27 -3.91
C THR A 79 9.21 -12.96 -5.23
N GLY A 80 10.39 -12.35 -5.20
CA GLY A 80 11.10 -11.90 -6.39
C GLY A 80 10.51 -10.65 -7.07
N VAL A 81 9.44 -10.05 -6.50
CA VAL A 81 8.83 -8.84 -7.04
C VAL A 81 9.32 -7.62 -6.29
N TYR A 82 10.48 -7.11 -6.65
CA TYR A 82 11.17 -6.02 -5.95
C TYR A 82 11.08 -4.67 -6.69
N GLN A 83 10.35 -4.60 -7.81
CA GLN A 83 10.03 -3.35 -8.50
C GLN A 83 8.86 -3.49 -9.47
N ASN A 84 8.34 -2.36 -9.97
CA ASN A 84 7.30 -2.37 -10.98
C ASN A 84 7.79 -2.98 -12.31
N GLY A 85 6.90 -3.72 -12.99
CA GLY A 85 7.18 -4.31 -14.30
C GLY A 85 7.90 -5.65 -14.25
N MET A 86 8.01 -6.28 -13.09
CA MET A 86 8.58 -7.63 -12.93
C MET A 86 7.57 -8.76 -13.19
N TRP A 87 6.59 -8.49 -13.99
CA TRP A 87 5.54 -9.43 -14.39
C TRP A 87 5.73 -9.96 -15.82
N SER A 88 6.80 -10.70 -16.09
CA SER A 88 6.77 -11.58 -17.24
C SER A 88 5.97 -12.84 -16.89
N LYS A 89 5.38 -13.48 -17.91
CA LYS A 89 4.54 -14.68 -17.71
C LYS A 89 5.28 -15.80 -16.96
N GLU A 90 6.59 -15.89 -17.16
CA GLU A 90 7.48 -16.84 -16.48
C GLU A 90 7.74 -16.49 -15.01
N ARG A 91 7.45 -15.26 -14.59
CA ARG A 91 7.71 -14.76 -13.22
C ARG A 91 6.46 -14.62 -12.38
N SER A 92 5.33 -14.41 -13.00
CA SER A 92 4.06 -14.27 -12.29
C SER A 92 3.40 -15.60 -12.02
N ALA A 93 3.65 -16.62 -12.83
CA ALA A 93 3.29 -17.99 -12.51
C ALA A 93 4.06 -18.46 -11.26
N TYR A 94 5.33 -18.09 -11.14
CA TYR A 94 6.15 -18.33 -9.96
C TYR A 94 5.59 -17.67 -8.71
N PHE A 95 4.89 -16.56 -8.87
CA PHE A 95 4.44 -15.72 -7.78
C PHE A 95 3.17 -16.24 -7.09
N LEU A 96 2.12 -16.64 -7.81
CA LEU A 96 0.85 -17.02 -7.20
C LEU A 96 0.62 -18.53 -7.08
N GLU A 97 1.36 -19.36 -7.78
CA GLU A 97 1.35 -20.80 -7.57
C GLU A 97 1.99 -21.17 -6.24
N ASP A 98 3.07 -20.43 -5.87
CA ASP A 98 3.83 -20.68 -4.64
C ASP A 98 3.34 -19.82 -3.45
N PHE A 99 2.62 -18.73 -3.71
CA PHE A 99 2.20 -17.75 -2.72
C PHE A 99 0.69 -17.48 -2.80
N PRO A 100 -0.14 -18.14 -1.98
CA PRO A 100 -1.58 -17.94 -2.01
C PRO A 100 -1.94 -16.50 -1.62
N SER A 101 -2.85 -15.87 -2.37
CA SER A 101 -3.32 -14.52 -2.03
C SER A 101 -4.31 -14.55 -0.86
N ILE A 102 -4.36 -13.45 -0.11
CA ILE A 102 -5.40 -13.26 0.93
C ILE A 102 -6.81 -13.38 0.35
N GLY A 103 -7.04 -12.95 -0.91
CA GLY A 103 -8.34 -13.14 -1.57
C GLY A 103 -8.73 -14.61 -1.65
N LYS A 104 -7.78 -15.46 -2.08
CA LYS A 104 -7.98 -16.92 -2.16
C LYS A 104 -8.21 -17.54 -0.77
N LEU A 105 -7.36 -17.19 0.20
CA LEU A 105 -7.45 -17.74 1.55
C LEU A 105 -8.77 -17.38 2.24
N LEU A 106 -9.23 -16.16 2.11
CA LEU A 106 -10.50 -15.72 2.69
C LEU A 106 -11.71 -16.32 1.94
N LYS A 107 -11.65 -16.44 0.62
CA LYS A 107 -12.66 -17.13 -0.17
C LYS A 107 -12.80 -18.58 0.27
N ASP A 108 -11.71 -19.32 0.42
CA ASP A 108 -11.69 -20.70 0.88
C ASP A 108 -12.23 -20.83 2.31
N ALA A 109 -12.10 -19.78 3.12
CA ALA A 109 -12.70 -19.68 4.46
C ALA A 109 -14.20 -19.31 4.44
N GLY A 110 -14.82 -19.18 3.27
CA GLY A 110 -16.26 -18.95 3.11
C GLY A 110 -16.68 -17.48 3.01
N TYR A 111 -15.75 -16.57 2.86
CA TYR A 111 -16.06 -15.16 2.62
C TYR A 111 -16.57 -14.94 1.19
N ALA A 112 -17.55 -14.04 1.03
CA ALA A 112 -17.74 -13.36 -0.24
C ALA A 112 -16.58 -12.39 -0.44
N THR A 113 -15.99 -12.32 -1.64
CA THR A 113 -14.81 -11.52 -1.90
C THR A 113 -15.02 -10.55 -3.04
N ALA A 114 -14.66 -9.27 -2.83
CA ALA A 114 -14.72 -8.27 -3.88
C ALA A 114 -13.51 -7.33 -3.85
N ILE A 115 -13.08 -6.92 -5.04
CA ILE A 115 -12.02 -5.94 -5.25
C ILE A 115 -12.48 -4.82 -6.17
N ALA A 116 -12.16 -3.57 -5.85
CA ALA A 116 -12.40 -2.45 -6.76
C ALA A 116 -11.25 -1.44 -6.75
N GLY A 117 -10.64 -1.20 -7.90
CA GLY A 117 -9.53 -0.26 -8.07
C GLY A 117 -8.33 -0.82 -8.82
N LYS A 118 -7.12 -0.60 -8.31
CA LYS A 118 -5.85 -0.95 -8.96
C LYS A 118 -5.31 -2.27 -8.40
N TRP A 119 -5.32 -3.33 -9.21
CA TRP A 119 -4.68 -4.60 -8.82
C TRP A 119 -3.15 -4.48 -8.80
N HIS A 120 -2.52 -4.36 -9.95
CA HIS A 120 -1.07 -4.10 -10.14
C HIS A 120 -0.12 -5.17 -9.53
N GLU A 121 -0.54 -6.43 -9.51
CA GLU A 121 0.17 -7.53 -8.85
C GLU A 121 0.62 -8.64 -9.84
N GLY A 122 0.91 -8.26 -11.07
CA GLY A 122 1.50 -9.16 -12.04
C GLY A 122 0.55 -9.74 -13.09
N ALA A 123 0.86 -10.92 -13.64
CA ALA A 123 0.13 -11.52 -14.74
C ALA A 123 -1.16 -12.23 -14.30
N ILE A 124 -1.27 -12.64 -13.04
CA ILE A 124 -2.49 -13.23 -12.50
C ILE A 124 -3.49 -12.12 -12.19
N ARG A 125 -4.74 -12.38 -12.54
CA ARG A 125 -5.81 -11.41 -12.34
C ARG A 125 -6.51 -11.69 -11.00
N PRO A 126 -7.09 -10.66 -10.35
CA PRO A 126 -7.74 -10.86 -9.06
C PRO A 126 -8.92 -11.84 -9.13
N TYR A 127 -9.55 -11.99 -10.28
CA TYR A 127 -10.69 -12.88 -10.53
C TYR A 127 -10.30 -14.31 -10.96
N GLU A 128 -9.02 -14.59 -11.17
CA GLU A 128 -8.53 -15.94 -11.38
C GLU A 128 -8.53 -16.71 -10.04
N GLU A 129 -8.44 -18.03 -10.11
CA GLU A 129 -8.53 -18.89 -8.91
C GLU A 129 -7.56 -18.48 -7.81
N GLN A 130 -6.31 -18.21 -8.18
CA GLN A 130 -5.27 -17.81 -7.23
C GLN A 130 -5.48 -16.39 -6.68
N GLY A 131 -6.12 -15.51 -7.43
CA GLY A 131 -6.49 -14.17 -6.98
C GLY A 131 -7.63 -14.18 -5.97
N GLY A 132 -8.63 -15.02 -6.20
CA GLY A 132 -9.68 -15.39 -5.26
C GLY A 132 -10.78 -14.35 -5.06
N PHE A 133 -10.96 -13.37 -5.94
CA PHE A 133 -12.04 -12.41 -5.85
C PHE A 133 -13.22 -12.81 -6.75
N ASP A 134 -14.39 -12.96 -6.15
CA ASP A 134 -15.63 -13.33 -6.84
C ASP A 134 -16.21 -12.20 -7.68
N GLU A 135 -16.15 -10.97 -7.16
CA GLU A 135 -16.62 -9.78 -7.83
C GLU A 135 -15.50 -8.74 -7.96
N TYR A 136 -15.49 -8.00 -9.07
CA TYR A 136 -14.46 -7.01 -9.30
C TYR A 136 -14.89 -5.83 -10.16
N CYS A 137 -14.35 -4.66 -9.85
CA CYS A 137 -14.42 -3.46 -10.67
C CYS A 137 -13.02 -2.83 -10.73
N ILE A 138 -12.20 -3.21 -11.70
CA ILE A 138 -10.78 -2.88 -11.72
C ILE A 138 -10.42 -1.90 -12.83
N TRP A 139 -9.54 -0.96 -12.52
CA TRP A 139 -8.87 -0.16 -13.53
C TRP A 139 -7.94 -1.05 -14.36
N SER A 140 -8.06 -0.94 -15.66
CA SER A 140 -7.38 -1.83 -16.59
C SER A 140 -6.81 -1.12 -17.80
N GLY A 141 -5.75 -1.69 -18.35
CA GLY A 141 -5.19 -1.24 -19.61
C GLY A 141 -6.01 -1.68 -20.82
N LEU A 142 -5.82 -0.99 -21.95
CA LEU A 142 -6.53 -1.23 -23.21
C LEU A 142 -6.48 -2.71 -23.64
N SER A 143 -5.30 -3.34 -23.58
CA SER A 143 -5.11 -4.74 -23.98
C SER A 143 -5.95 -5.75 -23.20
N LEU A 144 -6.36 -5.43 -21.98
CA LEU A 144 -7.26 -6.27 -21.21
C LEU A 144 -8.72 -5.97 -21.54
N MET A 145 -9.06 -4.70 -21.80
CA MET A 145 -10.39 -4.31 -22.21
C MET A 145 -10.75 -4.93 -23.57
N GLU A 146 -9.79 -4.97 -24.52
CA GLU A 146 -9.95 -5.59 -25.84
C GLU A 146 -10.32 -7.09 -25.80
N LYS A 147 -10.06 -7.76 -24.67
CA LYS A 147 -10.44 -9.15 -24.42
C LYS A 147 -11.86 -9.32 -23.91
N CYS A 148 -12.58 -8.23 -23.65
CA CYS A 148 -13.96 -8.28 -23.19
C CYS A 148 -14.92 -8.30 -24.36
N ASP A 149 -15.93 -9.19 -24.32
CA ASP A 149 -16.89 -9.39 -25.41
C ASP A 149 -17.67 -8.14 -25.81
N ASN A 150 -17.88 -7.22 -24.87
CA ASN A 150 -18.60 -5.97 -25.11
C ASN A 150 -17.70 -4.79 -25.48
N PHE A 151 -16.41 -4.98 -25.71
CA PHE A 151 -15.49 -3.87 -26.03
C PHE A 151 -15.82 -3.27 -27.41
N LYS A 152 -16.09 -1.97 -27.46
CA LYS A 152 -16.42 -1.20 -28.66
C LYS A 152 -15.41 -0.09 -28.98
N GLY A 153 -14.23 -0.17 -28.38
CA GLY A 153 -13.23 0.88 -28.43
C GLY A 153 -13.31 1.81 -27.21
N TRP A 154 -12.22 2.47 -26.94
CA TRP A 154 -12.08 3.46 -25.86
C TRP A 154 -11.96 4.85 -26.48
N SER A 155 -12.81 5.78 -26.10
CA SER A 155 -12.89 7.11 -26.72
C SER A 155 -12.53 8.27 -25.81
N GLY A 156 -12.08 8.03 -24.61
CA GLY A 156 -11.86 9.13 -23.70
C GLY A 156 -10.96 8.81 -22.51
N GLY A 157 -10.39 9.83 -21.95
CA GLY A 157 -9.54 9.81 -20.78
C GLY A 157 -8.46 10.88 -20.88
N MET A 158 -8.03 11.37 -19.72
CA MET A 158 -7.00 12.43 -19.64
C MET A 158 -5.58 11.86 -19.68
N GLU A 159 -5.42 10.58 -19.87
CA GLU A 159 -4.16 9.90 -20.12
C GLU A 159 -3.98 9.68 -21.61
N ASN A 160 -2.74 9.57 -22.10
CA ASN A 160 -2.43 9.51 -23.53
C ASN A 160 -3.00 8.24 -24.21
N GLU A 161 -2.91 8.14 -25.52
CA GLU A 161 -3.42 7.06 -26.37
C GLU A 161 -3.01 5.64 -25.93
N THR A 162 -1.95 5.51 -25.14
CA THR A 162 -1.45 4.22 -24.63
C THR A 162 -1.84 3.94 -23.18
N THR A 163 -2.45 4.91 -22.49
CA THR A 163 -2.77 4.81 -21.06
C THR A 163 -4.21 5.28 -20.80
N ILE A 164 -5.03 4.37 -20.35
CA ILE A 164 -6.45 4.64 -20.03
C ILE A 164 -6.55 5.39 -18.70
N SER A 165 -7.42 6.40 -18.64
CA SER A 165 -7.66 7.19 -17.41
C SER A 165 -8.12 6.30 -16.27
N ARG A 166 -7.65 6.64 -15.08
CA ARG A 166 -8.04 6.04 -13.80
C ARG A 166 -8.98 6.92 -13.00
N TYR A 167 -9.13 8.17 -13.39
CA TYR A 167 -9.90 9.19 -12.66
C TYR A 167 -11.18 9.58 -13.40
N TRP A 168 -11.16 10.63 -14.18
CA TRP A 168 -12.31 11.08 -14.95
C TRP A 168 -12.50 10.22 -16.21
N ASN A 169 -13.73 9.81 -16.46
CA ASN A 169 -14.06 8.88 -17.57
C ASN A 169 -13.13 7.65 -17.57
N PRO A 170 -13.10 6.88 -16.46
CA PRO A 170 -12.09 5.84 -16.26
C PRO A 170 -12.32 4.60 -17.11
N GLY A 171 -11.24 3.93 -17.50
CA GLY A 171 -11.28 2.61 -18.10
C GLY A 171 -11.41 1.51 -17.06
N LEU A 172 -12.59 0.97 -16.87
CA LEU A 172 -12.89 -0.04 -15.87
C LEU A 172 -13.46 -1.32 -16.50
N ILE A 173 -13.07 -2.45 -15.90
CA ILE A 173 -13.71 -3.76 -16.17
C ILE A 173 -14.46 -4.16 -14.90
N LYS A 174 -15.76 -4.41 -15.07
CA LYS A 174 -16.63 -4.89 -14.00
C LYS A 174 -17.13 -6.30 -14.35
N ASN A 175 -16.74 -7.29 -13.55
CA ASN A 175 -17.20 -8.69 -13.67
C ASN A 175 -17.19 -9.20 -15.12
N GLY A 176 -16.01 -9.11 -15.78
CA GLY A 176 -15.80 -9.59 -17.16
C GLY A 176 -16.27 -8.65 -18.28
N LYS A 177 -16.86 -7.51 -17.95
CA LYS A 177 -17.39 -6.57 -18.95
C LYS A 177 -16.76 -5.20 -18.82
N VAL A 178 -16.47 -4.57 -19.96
CA VAL A 178 -16.09 -3.15 -19.97
C VAL A 178 -17.25 -2.32 -19.44
N LEU A 179 -16.96 -1.49 -18.45
CA LEU A 179 -17.88 -0.49 -17.94
C LEU A 179 -17.69 0.80 -18.74
N TYR A 180 -18.64 1.10 -19.60
CA TYR A 180 -18.62 2.37 -20.34
C TYR A 180 -19.00 3.52 -19.42
N THR A 181 -18.03 4.40 -19.17
CA THR A 181 -18.17 5.57 -18.30
C THR A 181 -18.44 6.83 -19.13
N LYS A 182 -18.89 7.86 -18.45
CA LYS A 182 -19.13 9.19 -19.00
C LYS A 182 -18.03 10.15 -18.57
N GLU A 183 -17.95 11.29 -19.20
CA GLU A 183 -16.95 12.32 -18.92
C GLU A 183 -16.91 12.76 -17.45
N ASP A 184 -18.06 12.81 -16.78
CA ASP A 184 -18.19 13.24 -15.40
C ASP A 184 -18.12 12.09 -14.39
N ASP A 185 -17.94 10.85 -14.86
CA ASP A 185 -17.75 9.70 -13.98
C ASP A 185 -16.34 9.70 -13.40
N PHE A 186 -16.25 9.51 -12.08
CA PHE A 186 -15.00 9.52 -11.33
C PHE A 186 -14.66 8.12 -10.82
N GLY A 187 -13.53 7.57 -11.25
CA GLY A 187 -13.12 6.19 -11.01
C GLY A 187 -13.14 5.75 -9.54
N PRO A 188 -12.50 6.49 -8.61
CA PRO A 188 -12.54 6.15 -7.19
C PRO A 188 -13.96 6.06 -6.61
N GLU A 189 -14.88 6.93 -7.07
CA GLU A 189 -16.28 6.90 -6.63
C GLU A 189 -17.03 5.68 -7.17
N ILE A 190 -16.81 5.33 -8.44
CA ILE A 190 -17.43 4.13 -9.03
C ILE A 190 -16.98 2.87 -8.26
N CYS A 191 -15.69 2.76 -7.97
CA CYS A 191 -15.15 1.65 -7.18
C CYS A 191 -15.74 1.61 -5.76
N ASN A 192 -15.85 2.76 -5.10
CA ASN A 192 -16.44 2.88 -3.77
C ASN A 192 -17.92 2.42 -3.75
N ARG A 193 -18.74 2.93 -4.69
CA ARG A 193 -20.16 2.50 -4.82
C ARG A 193 -20.27 1.00 -5.10
N PHE A 194 -19.42 0.47 -5.98
CA PHE A 194 -19.41 -0.97 -6.26
C PHE A 194 -19.19 -1.81 -5.00
N LEU A 195 -18.23 -1.42 -4.15
CA LEU A 195 -17.97 -2.14 -2.89
C LEU A 195 -19.09 -1.94 -1.88
N ILE A 196 -19.69 -0.77 -1.77
CA ILE A 196 -20.85 -0.51 -0.90
C ILE A 196 -22.03 -1.40 -1.30
N ASP A 197 -22.34 -1.50 -2.60
CA ASP A 197 -23.39 -2.39 -3.12
C ASP A 197 -23.07 -3.87 -2.83
N PHE A 198 -21.80 -4.26 -2.93
CA PHE A 198 -21.37 -5.62 -2.60
C PHE A 198 -21.52 -5.93 -1.10
N MET A 199 -21.11 -5.01 -0.21
CA MET A 199 -21.26 -5.13 1.24
C MET A 199 -22.73 -5.34 1.60
N GLU A 200 -23.63 -4.50 1.07
CA GLU A 200 -25.07 -4.60 1.31
C GLU A 200 -25.66 -5.96 0.88
N ARG A 201 -25.27 -6.44 -0.31
CA ARG A 201 -25.73 -7.75 -0.80
C ARG A 201 -25.21 -8.91 0.05
N SER A 202 -23.96 -8.83 0.54
CA SER A 202 -23.36 -9.85 1.37
C SER A 202 -24.03 -9.95 2.74
N VAL A 203 -24.26 -8.79 3.39
CA VAL A 203 -24.97 -8.72 4.67
C VAL A 203 -26.41 -9.25 4.53
N LYS A 204 -27.14 -8.88 3.46
CA LYS A 204 -28.49 -9.40 3.20
C LYS A 204 -28.53 -10.92 3.02
N LYS A 205 -27.43 -11.54 2.57
CA LYS A 205 -27.29 -13.00 2.44
C LYS A 205 -26.82 -13.68 3.73
N GLY A 206 -26.47 -12.91 4.77
CA GLY A 206 -25.85 -13.44 5.99
C GLY A 206 -24.44 -14.02 5.76
N GLN A 207 -23.74 -13.59 4.71
CA GLN A 207 -22.41 -14.07 4.36
C GLN A 207 -21.35 -13.06 4.79
N PRO A 208 -20.27 -13.46 5.49
CA PRO A 208 -19.16 -12.57 5.79
C PRO A 208 -18.51 -12.11 4.48
N PHE A 209 -18.05 -10.87 4.43
CA PHE A 209 -17.44 -10.32 3.24
C PHE A 209 -16.01 -9.82 3.47
N PHE A 210 -15.22 -9.92 2.43
CA PHE A 210 -13.94 -9.24 2.29
C PHE A 210 -14.02 -8.24 1.13
N ALA A 211 -14.04 -6.95 1.47
CA ALA A 211 -14.05 -5.84 0.52
C ALA A 211 -12.66 -5.20 0.47
N TYR A 212 -11.93 -5.44 -0.62
CA TYR A 212 -10.61 -4.84 -0.86
C TYR A 212 -10.73 -3.65 -1.82
N TRP A 213 -10.39 -2.46 -1.31
CA TRP A 213 -10.36 -1.23 -2.08
C TRP A 213 -8.95 -0.73 -2.32
N PRO A 214 -8.20 -1.28 -3.29
CA PRO A 214 -6.93 -0.71 -3.74
C PRO A 214 -7.19 0.56 -4.57
N CYS A 215 -7.43 1.66 -3.87
CA CYS A 215 -7.76 2.95 -4.46
C CYS A 215 -6.57 3.46 -5.29
N VAL A 216 -6.82 3.96 -6.50
CA VAL A 216 -5.76 4.53 -7.35
C VAL A 216 -5.34 5.95 -6.91
N ALA A 217 -6.14 6.57 -6.05
CA ALA A 217 -5.90 7.93 -5.58
C ALA A 217 -5.07 7.92 -4.27
N PRO A 218 -4.27 8.98 -4.08
CA PRO A 218 -4.09 10.19 -4.90
C PRO A 218 -2.94 10.12 -5.93
N HIS A 219 -2.55 8.94 -6.39
CA HIS A 219 -1.42 8.77 -7.34
C HIS A 219 -1.53 9.73 -8.53
N GLY A 220 -0.45 10.47 -8.79
CA GLY A 220 -0.38 11.40 -9.93
C GLY A 220 -0.42 10.68 -11.28
N THR A 221 -0.92 11.38 -12.29
CA THR A 221 -0.84 10.99 -13.70
C THR A 221 0.38 11.63 -14.35
N ARG A 222 0.63 11.33 -15.63
CA ARG A 222 1.67 12.05 -16.42
C ARG A 222 1.38 13.54 -16.56
N GLN A 223 0.11 13.95 -16.45
CA GLN A 223 -0.34 15.34 -16.50
C GLN A 223 -0.28 16.02 -15.10
N GLY A 224 0.11 15.31 -14.05
CA GLY A 224 0.17 15.81 -12.69
C GLY A 224 -0.94 15.23 -11.81
N ILE A 225 -1.30 15.95 -10.76
CA ILE A 225 -2.38 15.57 -9.86
C ILE A 225 -3.73 15.97 -10.46
N THR A 226 -4.67 15.03 -10.51
CA THR A 226 -6.02 15.28 -11.03
C THR A 226 -6.86 16.13 -10.06
N THR A 227 -7.94 16.72 -10.58
CA THR A 227 -9.03 17.23 -9.76
C THR A 227 -9.97 16.10 -9.35
N ASN A 228 -10.92 16.38 -8.49
CA ASN A 228 -11.92 15.46 -7.98
C ASN A 228 -13.31 16.14 -7.94
N PRO A 229 -14.40 15.42 -7.64
CA PRO A 229 -15.75 15.98 -7.64
C PRO A 229 -15.97 17.19 -6.73
N PHE A 230 -15.21 17.37 -5.65
CA PHE A 230 -15.29 18.58 -4.81
C PHE A 230 -14.80 19.83 -5.53
N ARG A 231 -13.85 19.70 -6.44
CA ARG A 231 -13.27 20.81 -7.22
C ARG A 231 -13.84 20.90 -8.65
N GLY A 232 -14.63 19.92 -9.04
CA GLY A 232 -15.13 19.79 -10.41
C GLY A 232 -14.05 19.40 -11.41
N LYS A 233 -14.49 19.01 -12.60
CA LYS A 233 -13.62 18.71 -13.73
C LYS A 233 -13.05 20.02 -14.27
N VAL A 234 -11.73 20.17 -14.24
CA VAL A 234 -11.07 21.28 -14.91
C VAL A 234 -10.84 20.89 -16.36
N GLY A 235 -11.07 21.78 -17.30
CA GLY A 235 -10.78 21.58 -18.72
C GLY A 235 -9.37 21.02 -18.99
N GLU A 236 -8.65 21.39 -19.96
CA GLU A 236 -7.30 20.85 -20.20
C GLU A 236 -6.42 20.95 -18.96
N MET A 237 -6.02 19.77 -18.42
CA MET A 237 -5.02 19.68 -17.35
C MET A 237 -3.65 20.04 -17.94
N GLY A 238 -3.36 21.33 -18.02
CA GLY A 238 -2.00 21.80 -18.21
C GLY A 238 -1.10 21.35 -17.04
N LYS A 239 0.22 21.41 -17.21
CA LYS A 239 1.16 21.20 -16.11
C LYS A 239 0.79 22.15 -14.98
N SER A 240 0.27 21.62 -13.88
CA SER A 240 0.00 22.40 -12.69
C SER A 240 1.33 22.89 -12.11
N ASN A 241 1.35 24.12 -11.61
CA ASN A 241 2.47 24.59 -10.80
C ASN A 241 2.51 23.80 -9.48
N PRO A 242 3.63 23.81 -8.73
CA PRO A 242 3.76 23.05 -7.48
C PRO A 242 2.69 23.34 -6.45
N GLU A 243 2.27 24.61 -6.31
CA GLU A 243 1.23 25.04 -5.36
C GLU A 243 -0.14 24.47 -5.73
N GLU A 244 -0.53 24.53 -7.00
CA GLU A 244 -1.77 23.94 -7.47
C GLU A 244 -1.75 22.41 -7.35
N SER A 245 -0.62 21.77 -7.61
CA SER A 245 -0.45 20.31 -7.43
C SER A 245 -0.66 19.93 -5.97
N ALA A 246 -0.07 20.65 -5.02
CA ALA A 246 -0.26 20.43 -3.59
C ALA A 246 -1.72 20.61 -3.17
N ALA A 247 -2.38 21.68 -3.65
CA ALA A 247 -3.79 21.93 -3.37
C ALA A 247 -4.72 20.85 -3.94
N ARG A 248 -4.44 20.33 -5.13
CA ARG A 248 -5.19 19.22 -5.73
C ARG A 248 -4.96 17.92 -4.96
N PHE A 249 -3.74 17.64 -4.55
CA PHE A 249 -3.40 16.46 -3.77
C PHE A 249 -4.13 16.45 -2.43
N LYS A 250 -4.09 17.58 -1.71
CA LYS A 250 -4.83 17.78 -0.45
C LYS A 250 -6.33 17.55 -0.64
N SER A 251 -6.93 18.20 -1.63
CA SER A 251 -8.35 18.03 -1.93
C SER A 251 -8.73 16.62 -2.33
N LEU A 252 -7.81 15.89 -2.99
CA LEU A 252 -8.06 14.49 -3.37
C LEU A 252 -8.04 13.57 -2.15
N ASN A 253 -7.16 13.83 -1.15
CA ASN A 253 -7.18 13.15 0.13
C ASN A 253 -8.49 13.40 0.91
N GLU A 254 -8.98 14.65 0.91
CA GLU A 254 -10.27 14.99 1.51
C GLU A 254 -11.43 14.28 0.83
N TYR A 255 -11.38 14.12 -0.50
CA TYR A 255 -12.38 13.36 -1.23
C TYR A 255 -12.32 11.86 -0.94
N ILE A 256 -11.13 11.29 -0.79
CA ILE A 256 -10.95 9.89 -0.36
C ILE A 256 -11.53 9.70 1.05
N ASP A 257 -11.25 10.61 1.97
CA ASP A 257 -11.82 10.59 3.32
C ASP A 257 -13.35 10.55 3.28
N PHE A 258 -13.97 11.40 2.45
CA PHE A 258 -15.41 11.41 2.23
C PHE A 258 -15.92 10.04 1.73
N LEU A 259 -15.23 9.40 0.79
CA LEU A 259 -15.59 8.09 0.28
C LEU A 259 -15.43 6.98 1.34
N ILE A 260 -14.41 7.06 2.20
CA ILE A 260 -14.23 6.17 3.35
C ILE A 260 -15.39 6.36 4.34
N GLY A 261 -15.77 7.61 4.61
CA GLY A 261 -16.92 7.93 5.46
C GLY A 261 -18.23 7.32 4.94
N ARG A 262 -18.43 7.26 3.62
CA ARG A 262 -19.58 6.56 3.03
C ARG A 262 -19.58 5.06 3.31
N MET A 263 -18.41 4.41 3.32
CA MET A 263 -18.31 2.99 3.67
C MET A 263 -18.64 2.77 5.16
N SER A 264 -18.09 3.61 6.06
CA SER A 264 -18.41 3.55 7.49
C SER A 264 -19.91 3.77 7.75
N ALA A 265 -20.51 4.79 7.17
CA ALA A 265 -21.92 5.08 7.30
C ALA A 265 -22.81 3.91 6.79
N LYS A 266 -22.37 3.21 5.73
CA LYS A 266 -23.07 2.01 5.25
C LYS A 266 -22.98 0.85 6.24
N LEU A 267 -21.87 0.65 6.95
CA LEU A 267 -21.77 -0.37 8.00
C LEU A 267 -22.71 -0.08 9.17
N GLU A 268 -22.79 1.20 9.59
CA GLU A 268 -23.73 1.67 10.61
C GLU A 268 -25.19 1.44 10.17
N GLU A 269 -25.56 1.81 8.92
CA GLU A 269 -26.88 1.56 8.34
C GLU A 269 -27.26 0.08 8.32
N LEU A 270 -26.29 -0.80 8.06
CA LEU A 270 -26.47 -2.25 8.02
C LEU A 270 -26.41 -2.90 9.41
N GLY A 271 -25.99 -2.17 10.45
CA GLY A 271 -25.83 -2.66 11.83
C GLY A 271 -24.74 -3.71 11.96
N VAL A 272 -23.64 -3.56 11.21
CA VAL A 272 -22.51 -4.51 11.20
C VAL A 272 -21.16 -3.84 11.49
N GLU A 273 -21.14 -2.59 11.92
CA GLU A 273 -19.94 -1.83 12.22
C GLU A 273 -19.06 -2.51 13.28
N ASP A 274 -19.67 -3.00 14.37
CA ASP A 274 -18.96 -3.70 15.45
C ASP A 274 -18.48 -5.11 15.04
N ASN A 275 -19.07 -5.66 13.98
CA ASN A 275 -18.67 -6.95 13.39
C ASN A 275 -17.85 -6.78 12.10
N THR A 276 -17.19 -5.66 11.93
CA THR A 276 -16.34 -5.39 10.74
C THR A 276 -14.97 -4.89 11.17
N LEU A 277 -13.91 -5.58 10.72
CA LEU A 277 -12.54 -5.06 10.80
C LEU A 277 -12.30 -4.09 9.65
N PHE A 278 -11.91 -2.87 9.96
CA PHE A 278 -11.63 -1.82 8.98
C PHE A 278 -10.15 -1.43 9.03
N ILE A 279 -9.43 -1.63 7.92
CA ILE A 279 -8.00 -1.30 7.78
C ILE A 279 -7.83 -0.26 6.69
N ILE A 280 -7.09 0.82 7.01
CA ILE A 280 -6.69 1.86 6.06
C ILE A 280 -5.17 1.92 6.04
N THR A 281 -4.57 1.76 4.86
CA THR A 281 -3.12 1.83 4.67
C THR A 281 -2.78 2.42 3.30
N SER A 282 -1.49 2.56 2.98
CA SER A 282 -1.03 3.03 1.66
C SER A 282 0.17 2.23 1.16
N ASP A 283 0.34 2.15 -0.15
CA ASP A 283 1.31 1.25 -0.77
C ASP A 283 2.76 1.75 -0.77
N ASN A 284 2.97 3.03 -0.67
CA ASN A 284 4.29 3.66 -0.50
C ASN A 284 4.14 5.14 -0.15
N GLY A 285 5.21 5.73 0.34
CA GLY A 285 5.27 7.16 0.59
C GLY A 285 5.06 7.99 -0.68
N THR A 286 4.73 9.27 -0.50
CA THR A 286 4.37 10.20 -1.58
C THR A 286 5.42 10.27 -2.68
N ALA A 287 4.98 10.18 -3.94
CA ALA A 287 5.80 9.95 -5.13
C ALA A 287 6.95 10.94 -5.36
N VAL A 288 6.76 12.21 -5.01
CA VAL A 288 7.67 13.28 -5.44
C VAL A 288 9.04 13.19 -4.79
N THR A 289 9.14 12.63 -3.59
CA THR A 289 10.36 12.74 -2.78
C THR A 289 10.98 11.41 -2.35
N ALA A 290 10.26 10.31 -2.42
CA ALA A 290 10.72 9.10 -1.75
C ALA A 290 10.38 7.77 -2.44
N LYS A 291 9.32 7.72 -3.22
CA LYS A 291 8.93 6.52 -3.98
C LYS A 291 10.11 5.99 -4.80
N THR A 292 10.24 4.68 -4.85
CA THR A 292 11.32 3.95 -5.56
C THR A 292 12.70 4.01 -4.92
N ARG A 293 12.81 4.51 -3.70
CA ARG A 293 14.09 4.68 -3.03
C ARG A 293 14.10 3.91 -1.72
N GLY A 294 15.23 3.27 -1.43
CA GLY A 294 15.46 2.50 -0.22
C GLY A 294 15.71 3.37 1.02
N VAL A 295 14.80 4.31 1.26
CA VAL A 295 14.83 5.20 2.42
C VAL A 295 13.53 5.11 3.18
N GLU A 296 13.58 5.44 4.46
CA GLU A 296 12.42 5.40 5.34
C GLU A 296 11.20 6.09 4.73
N ARG A 297 11.35 7.29 4.18
CA ARG A 297 10.23 8.05 3.61
C ARG A 297 9.50 7.32 2.47
N GLY A 298 10.20 6.45 1.73
CA GLY A 298 9.59 5.62 0.70
C GLY A 298 8.78 4.47 1.26
N CYS A 299 9.23 3.91 2.37
CA CYS A 299 8.62 2.77 3.06
C CYS A 299 7.56 3.18 4.08
N HIS A 300 7.69 4.36 4.70
CA HIS A 300 6.83 4.80 5.80
C HIS A 300 5.46 5.22 5.30
N VAL A 301 4.45 4.47 5.69
CA VAL A 301 3.06 4.58 5.23
C VAL A 301 2.09 4.67 6.40
N VAL A 302 0.85 5.07 6.11
CA VAL A 302 -0.23 5.08 7.10
C VAL A 302 -0.67 3.67 7.45
N ASN A 303 -1.12 3.44 8.70
CA ASN A 303 -1.80 2.22 9.09
C ASN A 303 -2.77 2.52 10.25
N VAL A 304 -4.06 2.45 9.95
CA VAL A 304 -5.16 2.64 10.89
C VAL A 304 -6.03 1.39 10.87
N ILE A 305 -6.30 0.83 12.05
CA ILE A 305 -7.10 -0.40 12.20
C ILE A 305 -8.19 -0.14 13.24
N SER A 306 -9.44 -0.36 12.89
CA SER A 306 -10.59 -0.15 13.79
C SER A 306 -11.67 -1.23 13.63
N GLY A 307 -12.66 -1.24 14.52
CA GLY A 307 -13.82 -2.13 14.49
C GLY A 307 -13.59 -3.45 15.22
N TYR A 308 -13.99 -4.55 14.58
CA TYR A 308 -14.02 -5.87 15.20
C TYR A 308 -12.73 -6.26 15.92
N ASN A 309 -12.86 -6.66 17.19
CA ASN A 309 -11.77 -7.11 18.07
C ASN A 309 -10.63 -6.10 18.30
N VAL A 310 -10.78 -4.84 17.92
CA VAL A 310 -9.79 -3.80 18.18
C VAL A 310 -10.12 -3.14 19.52
N LYS A 311 -9.32 -3.44 20.57
CA LYS A 311 -9.47 -2.87 21.92
C LYS A 311 -8.44 -1.77 22.20
N LYS A 312 -7.28 -1.80 21.54
CA LYS A 312 -6.30 -0.69 21.60
C LYS A 312 -6.89 0.55 20.95
N ARG A 313 -6.56 1.73 21.45
CA ARG A 313 -7.11 3.02 21.00
C ARG A 313 -6.01 4.06 20.83
N GLY A 314 -6.18 4.88 19.79
CA GLY A 314 -5.33 6.02 19.51
C GLY A 314 -3.97 5.66 18.91
N ALA A 315 -3.03 6.59 18.96
CA ALA A 315 -1.72 6.43 18.37
C ALA A 315 -0.82 5.50 19.20
N THR A 316 -0.06 4.62 18.52
CA THR A 316 0.89 3.70 19.16
C THR A 316 2.30 3.85 18.61
N GLU A 317 3.30 3.58 19.47
CA GLU A 317 4.72 3.50 19.09
C GLU A 317 5.12 2.10 18.57
N GLU A 318 4.19 1.13 18.60
CA GLU A 318 4.47 -0.19 18.07
C GLU A 318 4.72 -0.18 16.57
N LEU A 319 5.64 -1.04 16.16
CA LEU A 319 6.05 -1.15 14.77
C LEU A 319 5.17 -2.18 14.05
N THR A 320 4.86 -1.90 12.79
CA THR A 320 4.20 -2.87 11.90
C THR A 320 4.73 -2.70 10.46
N ASP A 321 4.68 -3.76 9.67
CA ASP A 321 4.91 -3.69 8.25
C ASP A 321 3.86 -4.47 7.43
N PHE A 322 3.94 -4.39 6.13
CA PHE A 322 2.93 -4.92 5.23
C PHE A 322 2.78 -6.44 5.28
N THR A 323 3.84 -7.15 5.64
CA THR A 323 3.77 -8.61 5.78
C THR A 323 2.88 -9.04 6.94
N ASP A 324 2.59 -8.15 7.90
CA ASP A 324 1.73 -8.42 9.07
C ASP A 324 0.24 -8.48 8.70
N ILE A 325 -0.18 -7.84 7.60
CA ILE A 325 -1.59 -7.72 7.23
C ILE A 325 -2.17 -9.09 6.84
N ALA A 326 -1.49 -9.85 5.99
CA ALA A 326 -1.99 -11.16 5.54
C ALA A 326 -2.24 -12.14 6.70
N PRO A 327 -1.27 -12.42 7.62
CA PRO A 327 -1.51 -13.29 8.76
C PRO A 327 -2.58 -12.75 9.70
N THR A 328 -2.74 -11.42 9.83
CA THR A 328 -3.82 -10.81 10.60
C THR A 328 -5.19 -11.14 10.00
N LEU A 329 -5.36 -10.96 8.71
CA LEU A 329 -6.62 -11.26 8.03
C LEU A 329 -6.94 -12.76 8.05
N VAL A 330 -5.93 -13.59 7.90
CA VAL A 330 -6.05 -15.06 7.97
C VAL A 330 -6.52 -15.50 9.36
N GLU A 331 -5.93 -14.96 10.43
CA GLU A 331 -6.35 -15.25 11.81
C GLU A 331 -7.77 -14.76 12.09
N ILE A 332 -8.12 -13.54 11.73
CA ILE A 332 -9.47 -12.96 11.89
C ILE A 332 -10.52 -13.79 11.14
N ALA A 333 -10.20 -14.24 9.93
CA ALA A 333 -11.12 -15.03 9.11
C ALA A 333 -11.22 -16.49 9.55
N GLY A 334 -10.32 -16.98 10.41
CA GLY A 334 -10.15 -18.40 10.68
C GLY A 334 -9.82 -19.18 9.42
N ALA A 335 -9.01 -18.59 8.52
CA ALA A 335 -8.55 -19.21 7.30
C ALA A 335 -7.31 -20.06 7.58
N THR A 336 -7.07 -21.06 6.73
CA THR A 336 -5.91 -21.96 6.87
C THR A 336 -5.05 -21.84 5.62
N PRO A 337 -3.81 -21.34 5.76
CA PRO A 337 -2.84 -21.35 4.66
C PRO A 337 -2.50 -22.79 4.24
N PRO A 338 -1.99 -22.99 3.02
CA PRO A 338 -1.48 -24.30 2.60
C PRO A 338 -0.43 -24.85 3.56
N GLU A 339 -0.35 -26.17 3.65
CA GLU A 339 0.65 -26.83 4.49
C GLU A 339 2.08 -26.39 4.13
N GLY A 340 2.85 -26.00 5.15
CA GLY A 340 4.22 -25.50 5.00
C GLY A 340 4.35 -24.04 4.57
N TYR A 341 3.24 -23.34 4.28
CA TYR A 341 3.31 -21.91 3.99
C TYR A 341 3.61 -21.11 5.25
N GLN A 342 4.62 -20.26 5.18
CA GLN A 342 5.01 -19.39 6.28
C GLN A 342 4.94 -17.93 5.83
N PHE A 343 4.26 -17.10 6.61
CA PHE A 343 4.33 -15.66 6.47
C PHE A 343 5.67 -15.13 7.00
N ASP A 344 6.21 -14.07 6.39
CA ASP A 344 7.33 -13.32 6.97
C ASP A 344 6.82 -12.35 8.07
N GLY A 345 5.55 -12.01 8.00
CA GLY A 345 4.88 -11.15 8.97
C GLY A 345 4.32 -11.88 10.18
N VAL A 346 3.90 -11.10 11.15
CA VAL A 346 3.29 -11.54 12.41
C VAL A 346 1.88 -10.97 12.52
N SER A 347 0.90 -11.79 12.92
CA SER A 347 -0.46 -11.32 13.10
C SER A 347 -0.55 -10.20 14.15
N LEU A 348 -1.27 -9.14 13.81
CA LEU A 348 -1.56 -8.01 14.69
C LEU A 348 -2.66 -8.31 15.71
N VAL A 349 -3.40 -9.43 15.56
CA VAL A 349 -4.54 -9.76 16.42
C VAL A 349 -4.20 -9.71 17.91
N PRO A 350 -3.12 -10.36 18.40
CA PRO A 350 -2.80 -10.33 19.82
C PRO A 350 -2.52 -8.91 20.37
N PHE A 351 -2.00 -8.02 19.54
CA PHE A 351 -1.74 -6.63 19.92
C PHE A 351 -3.03 -5.80 19.90
N ILE A 352 -3.77 -5.82 18.80
CA ILE A 352 -4.99 -4.98 18.66
C ILE A 352 -6.10 -5.41 19.60
N SER A 353 -6.20 -6.71 19.95
CA SER A 353 -7.13 -7.24 20.96
C SER A 353 -6.74 -6.90 22.40
N GLY A 354 -5.51 -6.40 22.63
CA GLY A 354 -5.00 -6.12 23.95
C GLY A 354 -4.48 -7.34 24.73
N ASP A 355 -4.32 -8.49 24.06
CA ASP A 355 -3.75 -9.70 24.67
C ASP A 355 -2.23 -9.59 24.83
N LYS A 356 -1.60 -8.73 24.01
CA LYS A 356 -0.19 -8.35 24.13
C LYS A 356 -0.03 -6.82 24.11
N ASP A 357 0.98 -6.34 24.84
CA ASP A 357 1.31 -4.91 24.86
C ASP A 357 2.27 -4.49 23.75
N THR A 358 3.01 -5.44 23.21
CA THR A 358 4.00 -5.21 22.16
C THR A 358 3.72 -6.09 20.94
N HIS A 359 4.15 -5.63 19.77
CA HIS A 359 3.97 -6.38 18.53
C HIS A 359 5.31 -6.94 18.02
N ARG A 360 6.21 -6.10 17.54
CA ARG A 360 7.49 -6.56 17.00
C ARG A 360 8.64 -5.59 17.30
N GLU A 361 9.87 -6.12 17.34
CA GLU A 361 11.05 -5.32 17.67
C GLU A 361 11.60 -4.54 16.48
N TRP A 362 11.37 -5.00 15.28
CA TRP A 362 11.89 -4.40 14.05
C TRP A 362 10.90 -4.57 12.88
N ILE A 363 11.05 -3.70 11.90
CA ILE A 363 10.33 -3.73 10.62
C ILE A 363 11.31 -3.59 9.47
N TYR A 364 10.88 -4.05 8.30
CA TYR A 364 11.71 -4.17 7.13
C TYR A 364 10.99 -3.66 5.89
N GLY A 365 11.71 -2.96 5.01
CA GLY A 365 11.27 -2.58 3.69
C GLY A 365 12.34 -2.91 2.65
N TYR A 366 11.93 -3.35 1.49
CA TYR A 366 12.82 -3.71 0.40
C TYR A 366 12.36 -3.13 -0.93
N ILE A 367 13.25 -2.48 -1.63
CA ILE A 367 12.96 -1.93 -2.96
C ILE A 367 14.16 -2.02 -3.89
N SER A 368 13.95 -2.53 -5.09
CA SER A 368 15.00 -2.79 -6.07
C SER A 368 16.08 -3.73 -5.48
N THR A 369 17.15 -3.17 -4.93
CA THR A 369 18.22 -3.91 -4.24
C THR A 369 18.58 -3.27 -2.91
N SER A 370 17.78 -2.31 -2.45
CA SER A 370 18.00 -1.56 -1.21
C SER A 370 17.12 -2.08 -0.09
N GLN A 371 17.72 -2.23 1.09
CA GLN A 371 17.06 -2.61 2.32
C GLN A 371 16.90 -1.40 3.24
N VAL A 372 15.80 -1.35 3.97
CA VAL A 372 15.51 -0.39 5.03
C VAL A 372 15.08 -1.19 6.25
N ILE A 373 15.75 -0.99 7.38
CA ILE A 373 15.45 -1.72 8.62
C ILE A 373 15.32 -0.71 9.75
N ARG A 374 14.27 -0.86 10.54
CA ARG A 374 14.02 0.01 11.68
C ARG A 374 13.67 -0.77 12.93
N THR A 375 14.20 -0.33 14.07
CA THR A 375 13.67 -0.57 15.41
C THR A 375 12.96 0.69 15.90
N LYS A 376 12.48 0.70 17.14
CA LYS A 376 11.87 1.92 17.71
C LYS A 376 12.82 3.11 17.76
N GLU A 377 14.11 2.87 17.97
CA GLU A 377 15.11 3.91 18.21
C GLU A 377 16.19 4.02 17.14
N TYR A 378 16.28 3.06 16.21
CA TYR A 378 17.37 3.01 15.23
C TYR A 378 16.85 2.67 13.83
N LEU A 379 17.54 3.20 12.84
CA LEU A 379 17.25 3.04 11.42
C LEU A 379 18.54 2.75 10.66
N ILE A 380 18.51 1.73 9.78
CA ILE A 380 19.42 1.62 8.64
C ILE A 380 18.59 1.78 7.37
N GLU A 381 19.01 2.67 6.50
CA GLU A 381 18.41 2.86 5.19
C GLU A 381 19.46 2.87 4.08
N VAL A 382 19.03 2.71 2.81
CA VAL A 382 19.93 2.65 1.64
C VAL A 382 21.01 1.56 1.77
N LEU A 383 20.75 0.51 2.54
CA LEU A 383 21.65 -0.64 2.60
C LEU A 383 21.60 -1.34 1.24
N ASN A 384 22.67 -1.21 0.45
CA ASN A 384 22.69 -1.66 -0.93
C ASN A 384 24.09 -1.99 -1.42
N PRO A 385 24.53 -3.25 -1.25
CA PRO A 385 25.84 -3.70 -1.71
C PRO A 385 26.08 -3.50 -3.20
N MET A 386 25.06 -3.62 -4.05
CA MET A 386 25.17 -3.44 -5.50
C MET A 386 25.49 -2.00 -5.90
N LEU A 387 25.10 -1.02 -5.09
CA LEU A 387 25.46 0.40 -5.29
C LEU A 387 26.72 0.81 -4.53
N GLY A 388 27.42 -0.13 -3.90
CA GLY A 388 28.62 0.14 -3.10
C GLY A 388 28.29 0.75 -1.73
N LEU A 389 27.12 0.47 -1.20
CA LEU A 389 26.62 0.90 0.11
C LEU A 389 26.29 -0.33 0.98
N PRO A 390 27.27 -1.20 1.28
CA PRO A 390 27.03 -2.49 1.94
C PRO A 390 26.53 -2.34 3.38
N GLU A 391 26.71 -1.19 4.00
CA GLU A 391 26.33 -0.93 5.39
C GLU A 391 25.16 0.06 5.52
N GLY A 392 24.78 0.68 4.38
CA GLY A 392 23.73 1.67 4.35
C GLY A 392 24.09 2.95 5.10
N ARG A 393 23.06 3.62 5.59
CA ARG A 393 23.13 4.81 6.43
C ARG A 393 22.46 4.52 7.75
N PHE A 394 23.21 4.64 8.83
CA PHE A 394 22.75 4.30 10.18
C PHE A 394 22.43 5.55 10.99
N CYS A 395 21.25 5.54 11.64
CA CYS A 395 20.77 6.67 12.44
C CYS A 395 20.24 6.22 13.79
N TYR A 396 20.50 7.01 14.80
CA TYR A 396 19.74 7.01 16.04
C TYR A 396 18.54 7.94 15.88
N THR A 397 17.34 7.41 16.03
CA THR A 397 16.09 8.14 15.84
C THR A 397 15.46 8.55 17.17
N GLY A 398 15.90 7.96 18.29
CA GLY A 398 15.30 8.16 19.60
C GLY A 398 13.79 7.87 19.55
N GLU A 399 13.00 8.73 20.17
CA GLU A 399 11.54 8.64 20.15
C GLU A 399 10.89 9.21 18.88
N ASN A 400 11.69 9.78 17.97
CA ASN A 400 11.15 10.35 16.73
C ASN A 400 10.71 9.25 15.77
N ARG A 401 9.54 9.43 15.21
CA ARG A 401 8.97 8.52 14.17
C ARG A 401 8.97 9.16 12.79
N PHE A 402 9.33 10.40 12.73
CA PHE A 402 9.47 11.20 11.54
C PHE A 402 10.81 11.93 11.59
N ARG A 403 11.50 11.95 10.56
CA ARG A 403 12.86 12.36 10.20
C ARG A 403 13.55 13.49 10.97
N GLU A 404 12.82 14.46 11.45
CA GLU A 404 13.43 15.59 12.17
C GLU A 404 13.98 15.10 13.50
N GLY A 405 15.24 15.45 13.77
CA GLY A 405 15.95 15.05 14.97
C GLY A 405 16.65 13.69 14.91
N TYR A 406 16.69 13.04 13.74
CA TYR A 406 17.54 11.85 13.58
C TYR A 406 19.00 12.24 13.58
N ILE A 407 19.83 11.46 14.27
CA ILE A 407 21.25 11.68 14.39
C ILE A 407 22.00 10.62 13.58
N ARG A 408 22.90 11.05 12.71
CA ARG A 408 23.85 10.14 12.04
C ARG A 408 24.73 9.51 13.13
N ALA A 409 24.68 8.19 13.23
CA ALA A 409 25.28 7.45 14.34
C ALA A 409 26.39 6.49 13.88
N GLU A 410 26.81 6.55 12.62
CA GLU A 410 27.95 5.77 12.13
C GLU A 410 29.24 6.18 12.83
N GLY A 411 29.95 5.20 13.36
CA GLY A 411 31.23 5.42 14.05
C GLY A 411 31.10 5.93 15.48
N LEU A 412 29.88 6.08 16.04
CA LEU A 412 29.67 6.41 17.44
C LEU A 412 29.66 5.12 18.28
N PRO A 413 30.63 4.92 19.19
CA PRO A 413 30.78 3.65 19.91
C PRO A 413 29.55 3.24 20.70
N GLU A 414 28.82 4.20 21.27
CA GLU A 414 27.61 3.98 22.08
C GLU A 414 26.44 3.40 21.28
N HIS A 415 26.46 3.51 19.96
CA HIS A 415 25.40 3.02 19.07
C HIS A 415 25.80 1.78 18.24
N GLU A 416 27.07 1.33 18.34
CA GLU A 416 27.59 0.28 17.47
C GLU A 416 26.90 -1.09 17.70
N GLU A 417 26.54 -1.42 18.92
CA GLU A 417 25.81 -2.66 19.21
C GLU A 417 24.46 -2.69 18.48
N ALA A 418 23.73 -1.58 18.52
CA ALA A 418 22.45 -1.44 17.81
C ALA A 418 22.63 -1.55 16.29
N ARG A 419 23.69 -0.92 15.76
CA ARG A 419 24.04 -1.01 14.35
C ARG A 419 24.30 -2.45 13.91
N GLN A 420 25.09 -3.21 14.66
CA GLN A 420 25.36 -4.62 14.38
C GLN A 420 24.09 -5.48 14.47
N LYS A 421 23.19 -5.18 15.43
CA LYS A 421 21.89 -5.86 15.52
C LYS A 421 21.06 -5.66 14.24
N LEU A 422 20.99 -4.45 13.69
CA LEU A 422 20.23 -4.16 12.46
C LEU A 422 20.89 -4.82 11.24
N LEU A 423 22.20 -4.78 11.11
CA LEU A 423 22.92 -5.47 10.03
C LEU A 423 22.68 -6.98 10.05
N LYS A 424 22.66 -7.59 11.24
CA LYS A 424 22.34 -9.01 11.40
C LYS A 424 20.89 -9.35 11.02
N ILE A 425 19.97 -8.42 11.20
CA ILE A 425 18.60 -8.56 10.69
C ILE A 425 18.62 -8.56 9.16
N ALA A 426 19.36 -7.63 8.55
CA ALA A 426 19.48 -7.54 7.09
C ALA A 426 20.01 -8.83 6.45
N GLU A 427 20.94 -9.53 7.11
CA GLU A 427 21.51 -10.80 6.63
C GLU A 427 20.46 -11.92 6.50
N GLN A 428 19.34 -11.85 7.23
CA GLN A 428 18.24 -12.81 7.14
C GLN A 428 17.49 -12.68 5.81
N PHE A 429 17.59 -11.53 5.17
CA PHE A 429 16.91 -11.20 3.93
C PHE A 429 17.93 -10.79 2.86
N PRO A 430 18.70 -11.74 2.32
CA PRO A 430 19.74 -11.42 1.36
C PRO A 430 19.14 -10.67 0.16
N PRO A 431 19.78 -9.60 -0.29
CA PRO A 431 19.30 -8.85 -1.44
C PRO A 431 19.30 -9.74 -2.67
N VAL A 432 18.36 -9.48 -3.57
CA VAL A 432 18.33 -10.15 -4.87
C VAL A 432 19.66 -9.88 -5.57
N THR A 433 20.40 -10.95 -5.83
CA THR A 433 21.69 -10.89 -6.49
C THR A 433 21.54 -10.76 -8.00
N THR A 434 22.66 -10.50 -8.68
CA THR A 434 22.78 -10.56 -10.14
C THR A 434 22.35 -11.90 -10.76
N ALA A 435 22.22 -12.95 -9.95
CA ALA A 435 21.74 -14.26 -10.37
C ALA A 435 20.22 -14.36 -10.54
N HIS A 436 19.44 -13.32 -10.18
CA HIS A 436 18.00 -13.39 -10.38
C HIS A 436 17.64 -13.39 -11.87
N PRO A 437 16.74 -14.29 -12.33
CA PRO A 437 16.39 -14.44 -13.75
C PRO A 437 15.92 -13.15 -14.47
N PHE A 438 15.50 -12.13 -13.73
CA PHE A 438 15.18 -10.84 -14.32
C PHE A 438 16.37 -10.18 -15.01
N TRP A 439 17.56 -10.32 -14.47
CA TRP A 439 18.76 -9.70 -15.03
C TRP A 439 19.16 -10.33 -16.36
N ASP A 440 18.76 -11.60 -16.58
CA ASP A 440 19.01 -12.34 -17.82
C ASP A 440 18.06 -11.96 -18.96
N THR A 441 17.08 -11.07 -18.70
CA THR A 441 16.23 -10.54 -19.75
C THR A 441 16.84 -9.27 -20.33
N ARG A 442 16.61 -9.01 -21.63
CA ARG A 442 17.04 -7.76 -22.31
C ARG A 442 16.64 -6.49 -21.53
N ARG A 443 15.47 -6.52 -20.88
CA ARG A 443 14.99 -5.41 -20.06
C ARG A 443 15.72 -5.35 -18.71
N GLY A 444 15.99 -6.49 -18.11
CA GLY A 444 16.76 -6.61 -16.88
C GLY A 444 18.21 -6.17 -17.07
N GLU A 445 18.87 -6.60 -18.15
CA GLU A 445 20.22 -6.16 -18.50
C GLU A 445 20.30 -4.65 -18.69
N ALA A 446 19.35 -4.07 -19.45
CA ALA A 446 19.30 -2.62 -19.66
C ALA A 446 19.06 -1.87 -18.34
N PHE A 447 18.15 -2.37 -17.49
CA PHE A 447 17.89 -1.80 -16.18
C PHE A 447 19.09 -1.93 -15.25
N TYR A 448 19.72 -3.10 -15.20
CA TYR A 448 20.92 -3.34 -14.39
C TYR A 448 22.05 -2.39 -14.76
N LYS A 449 22.32 -2.23 -16.06
CA LYS A 449 23.34 -1.32 -16.58
C LYS A 449 23.03 0.13 -16.23
N ASP A 450 21.77 0.55 -16.33
CA ASP A 450 21.36 1.91 -15.96
C ASP A 450 21.42 2.10 -14.43
N TYR A 451 20.90 1.15 -13.67
CA TYR A 451 20.85 1.19 -12.21
C TYR A 451 22.23 1.17 -11.56
N THR A 452 23.16 0.38 -12.07
CA THR A 452 24.55 0.26 -11.58
C THR A 452 25.50 1.29 -12.19
N SER A 453 25.04 2.11 -13.13
CA SER A 453 25.84 3.16 -13.71
C SER A 453 26.31 4.17 -12.66
N GLU A 454 27.49 4.75 -12.86
CA GLU A 454 28.00 5.80 -11.98
C GLU A 454 27.04 6.99 -11.87
N ALA A 455 26.38 7.36 -12.97
CA ALA A 455 25.35 8.39 -12.99
C ALA A 455 24.16 8.04 -12.10
N SER A 456 23.68 6.79 -12.13
CA SER A 456 22.60 6.31 -11.28
C SER A 456 23.03 6.25 -9.81
N ARG A 457 24.21 5.73 -9.55
CA ARG A 457 24.82 5.70 -8.22
C ARG A 457 24.96 7.11 -7.65
N LEU A 458 25.49 8.05 -8.40
CA LEU A 458 25.60 9.46 -8.01
C LEU A 458 24.22 10.09 -7.81
N LYS A 459 23.24 9.78 -8.66
CA LYS A 459 21.86 10.24 -8.49
C LYS A 459 21.24 9.67 -7.19
N HIS A 460 21.47 8.42 -6.87
CA HIS A 460 21.05 7.83 -5.59
C HIS A 460 21.78 8.45 -4.41
N LEU A 461 23.06 8.78 -4.54
CA LEU A 461 23.87 9.43 -3.51
C LEU A 461 23.60 10.94 -3.40
N HIS A 462 23.48 11.67 -4.52
CA HIS A 462 23.27 13.13 -4.53
C HIS A 462 21.84 13.54 -4.26
N ASN A 463 20.87 12.77 -4.68
CA ASN A 463 19.50 13.00 -4.26
C ASN A 463 19.32 12.80 -2.75
N HIS A 464 20.32 12.32 -2.05
CA HIS A 464 20.39 12.29 -0.60
C HIS A 464 20.79 13.64 0.02
N LYS A 465 21.35 14.57 -0.71
CA LYS A 465 21.61 15.94 -0.22
C LYS A 465 20.33 16.76 -0.08
N ASP A 466 19.35 16.56 -1.00
CA ASP A 466 18.03 17.22 -0.92
C ASP A 466 17.10 16.51 0.11
N TRP A 467 17.59 15.47 0.76
CA TRP A 467 16.89 14.66 1.73
C TRP A 467 17.53 14.75 3.09
N ILE A 468 18.15 15.91 3.36
CA ILE A 468 18.77 16.19 4.63
C ILE A 468 17.72 16.12 5.71
N TYR A 469 17.67 14.93 6.33
CA TYR A 469 16.98 14.70 7.58
C TYR A 469 17.85 15.12 8.76
N TYR A 470 19.07 15.52 8.48
CA TYR A 470 20.13 15.73 9.41
C TYR A 470 20.55 17.20 9.30
N ASN A 471 20.63 17.91 10.40
CA ASN A 471 21.38 19.13 10.47
C ASN A 471 22.84 18.77 10.19
N GLU A 472 23.24 18.84 8.93
CA GLU A 472 24.63 18.95 8.56
C GLU A 472 24.95 20.44 8.73
N ASP A 473 25.48 20.81 9.92
CA ASP A 473 26.24 22.02 10.12
C ASP A 473 27.57 21.94 9.34
#